data_3929d84083d3d6ec7021566db4384dca
#
_entry.id   3929d84083d3d6ec7021566db4384dca
#
_cell.length_a   1.000
_cell.length_b   1.000
_cell.length_c   1.000
_cell.angle_alpha   90.00
_cell.angle_beta   90.00
_cell.angle_gamma   90.00
#
_symmetry.space_group_name_H-M   'P 1'
#
loop_
_entity.id
_entity.type
_entity.pdbx_description
1 polymer ?
#
loop_
_entity_poly.entity_id
_entity_poly.type
_entity_poly.pdbx_seq_one_letter_code
_entity_poly.pdbx_strand_id
1 'polypeptide(L)'
;GLELVGLTGRRGRVVGLPGQEWDMIAIVRYRTRANFIEMIEDEEYQRVMKYRNGSLENSRLIECVINKPEDYPSPLDIGEPTERLIGNAHANGDERMKSFRDRDAEQPIFMLNLIRCKAETDPGVGLDGMDGGAGYQAYGDAMERDYHEDVGMSVPWKFYPCATIIGPQDEQWDQAFLVSYPSRKAFRNMVTDSSYRTGNQLLRDASVLDSRLIETTPAIR
;
A
#
# COMPACT_ATOMS: atom_id res chain seq x y z
N GLY A 1 -12.52 -20.38 -9.56
CA GLY A 1 -13.41 -19.24 -9.75
C GLY A 1 -12.79 -17.95 -9.25
N LEU A 2 -13.23 -16.86 -9.83
CA LEU A 2 -12.88 -15.49 -9.46
C LEU A 2 -13.69 -15.08 -8.22
N GLU A 3 -13.05 -14.42 -7.27
CA GLU A 3 -13.73 -13.78 -6.15
C GLU A 3 -13.26 -12.32 -6.01
N LEU A 4 -14.19 -11.38 -6.07
CA LEU A 4 -13.91 -9.99 -5.71
C LEU A 4 -13.89 -9.86 -4.19
N VAL A 5 -12.70 -9.69 -3.62
CA VAL A 5 -12.49 -9.62 -2.17
C VAL A 5 -12.73 -8.21 -1.64
N GLY A 6 -12.38 -7.20 -2.42
CA GLY A 6 -12.56 -5.82 -2.04
C GLY A 6 -12.65 -4.89 -3.24
N LEU A 7 -13.47 -3.88 -3.10
CA LEU A 7 -13.57 -2.77 -4.04
C LEU A 7 -13.64 -1.49 -3.24
N THR A 8 -12.83 -0.51 -3.60
CA THR A 8 -12.81 0.77 -2.92
C THR A 8 -12.90 1.90 -3.94
N GLY A 9 -13.60 2.95 -3.56
CA GLY A 9 -13.76 4.13 -4.39
C GLY A 9 -12.62 5.14 -4.21
N ARG A 10 -12.50 6.04 -5.18
CA ARG A 10 -11.52 7.14 -5.18
C ARG A 10 -11.68 8.02 -3.94
N ARG A 11 -10.56 8.30 -3.28
CA ARG A 11 -10.52 9.36 -2.24
C ARG A 11 -9.26 10.21 -2.30
N GLY A 12 -8.13 9.65 -2.63
CA GLY A 12 -6.92 10.42 -2.84
C GLY A 12 -5.68 9.80 -2.24
N ARG A 13 -4.58 10.21 -2.77
CA ARG A 13 -3.26 9.81 -2.35
C ARG A 13 -2.82 10.67 -1.16
N VAL A 14 -2.34 10.03 -0.10
CA VAL A 14 -1.76 10.69 1.08
C VAL A 14 -0.23 10.74 0.95
N VAL A 15 0.39 9.63 0.56
CA VAL A 15 1.83 9.52 0.25
C VAL A 15 2.01 8.94 -1.14
N GLY A 16 2.95 9.46 -1.92
CA GLY A 16 3.26 8.98 -3.26
C GLY A 16 3.62 10.09 -4.24
N LEU A 17 3.96 9.72 -5.48
CA LEU A 17 4.40 10.64 -6.51
C LEU A 17 3.25 11.48 -7.07
N PRO A 18 3.51 12.71 -7.53
CA PRO A 18 2.55 13.50 -8.30
C PRO A 18 2.03 12.74 -9.53
N GLY A 19 0.75 12.89 -9.86
CA GLY A 19 0.12 12.24 -11.00
C GLY A 19 -0.25 10.76 -10.80
N GLN A 20 0.05 10.17 -9.66
CA GLN A 20 -0.41 8.82 -9.31
C GLN A 20 -1.70 8.90 -8.48
N GLU A 21 -2.78 9.21 -9.13
CA GLU A 21 -4.13 9.24 -8.54
C GLU A 21 -4.98 8.11 -9.13
N TRP A 22 -5.71 7.42 -8.26
CA TRP A 22 -6.46 6.22 -8.62
C TRP A 22 -7.95 6.41 -8.34
N ASP A 23 -8.78 6.09 -9.32
CA ASP A 23 -10.23 6.16 -9.16
C ASP A 23 -10.78 4.93 -8.43
N MET A 24 -10.10 3.79 -8.59
CA MET A 24 -10.57 2.53 -8.03
C MET A 24 -9.41 1.62 -7.67
N ILE A 25 -9.58 0.90 -6.56
CA ILE A 25 -8.71 -0.21 -6.16
C ILE A 25 -9.60 -1.45 -6.04
N ALA A 26 -9.25 -2.49 -6.76
CA ALA A 26 -9.91 -3.79 -6.70
C ALA A 26 -8.94 -4.85 -6.18
N ILE A 27 -9.37 -5.60 -5.18
CA ILE A 27 -8.65 -6.77 -4.66
C ILE A 27 -9.40 -8.00 -5.12
N VAL A 28 -8.75 -8.78 -5.97
CA VAL A 28 -9.37 -9.94 -6.62
C VAL A 28 -8.60 -11.19 -6.26
N ARG A 29 -9.29 -12.21 -5.78
CA ARG A 29 -8.71 -13.50 -5.44
C ARG A 29 -9.00 -14.53 -6.52
N TYR A 30 -7.94 -15.19 -6.97
CA TYR A 30 -7.98 -16.36 -7.82
C TYR A 30 -7.63 -17.60 -6.99
N ARG A 31 -8.21 -18.75 -7.31
CA ARG A 31 -7.87 -20.01 -6.65
C ARG A 31 -6.41 -20.37 -6.82
N THR A 32 -5.92 -20.20 -8.04
CA THR A 32 -4.54 -20.47 -8.43
C THR A 32 -4.09 -19.43 -9.46
N ARG A 33 -2.77 -19.30 -9.66
CA ARG A 33 -2.19 -18.52 -10.75
C ARG A 33 -2.66 -19.02 -12.11
N ALA A 34 -2.81 -20.34 -12.28
CA ALA A 34 -3.31 -20.93 -13.52
C ALA A 34 -4.72 -20.43 -13.88
N ASN A 35 -5.64 -20.31 -12.90
CA ASN A 35 -6.96 -19.76 -13.15
C ASN A 35 -6.96 -18.29 -13.60
N PHE A 36 -5.99 -17.51 -13.15
CA PHE A 36 -5.79 -16.15 -13.68
C PHE A 36 -5.31 -16.19 -15.14
N ILE A 37 -4.34 -17.06 -15.46
CA ILE A 37 -3.82 -17.24 -16.84
C ILE A 37 -4.95 -17.69 -17.77
N GLU A 38 -5.67 -18.74 -17.40
CA GLU A 38 -6.84 -19.23 -18.17
C GLU A 38 -7.84 -18.12 -18.47
N MET A 39 -8.14 -17.26 -17.47
CA MET A 39 -9.05 -16.14 -17.67
C MET A 39 -8.51 -15.13 -18.67
N ILE A 40 -7.26 -14.73 -18.57
CA ILE A 40 -6.71 -13.73 -19.50
C ILE A 40 -6.52 -14.25 -20.93
N GLU A 41 -6.41 -15.58 -21.11
CA GLU A 41 -6.34 -16.25 -22.41
C GLU A 41 -7.74 -16.56 -23.00
N ASP A 42 -8.80 -16.45 -22.19
CA ASP A 42 -10.17 -16.71 -22.63
C ASP A 42 -10.62 -15.72 -23.73
N GLU A 43 -11.19 -16.25 -24.82
CA GLU A 43 -11.60 -15.44 -25.97
C GLU A 43 -12.67 -14.39 -25.64
N GLU A 44 -13.55 -14.68 -24.67
CA GLU A 44 -14.58 -13.75 -24.25
C GLU A 44 -13.96 -12.61 -23.44
N TYR A 45 -13.03 -12.95 -22.54
CA TYR A 45 -12.26 -11.93 -21.80
C TYR A 45 -11.49 -11.03 -22.77
N GLN A 46 -10.80 -11.60 -23.75
CA GLN A 46 -10.06 -10.83 -24.76
C GLN A 46 -10.98 -9.90 -25.56
N ARG A 47 -12.20 -10.32 -25.86
CA ARG A 47 -13.19 -9.45 -26.55
C ARG A 47 -13.60 -8.23 -25.72
N VAL A 48 -13.68 -8.36 -24.40
CA VAL A 48 -14.08 -7.24 -23.51
C VAL A 48 -12.90 -6.37 -23.08
N MET A 49 -11.68 -6.85 -23.21
CA MET A 49 -10.46 -6.10 -22.86
C MET A 49 -10.34 -4.74 -23.57
N LYS A 50 -10.86 -4.63 -24.80
CA LYS A 50 -10.91 -3.35 -25.54
C LYS A 50 -11.68 -2.25 -24.78
N TYR A 51 -12.74 -2.62 -24.06
CA TYR A 51 -13.52 -1.67 -23.26
C TYR A 51 -12.73 -1.22 -22.03
N ARG A 52 -12.08 -2.17 -21.36
CA ARG A 52 -11.17 -1.86 -20.25
C ARG A 52 -10.07 -0.89 -20.70
N ASN A 53 -9.36 -1.24 -21.77
CA ASN A 53 -8.23 -0.44 -22.26
C ASN A 53 -8.66 0.94 -22.77
N GLY A 54 -9.85 1.05 -23.37
CA GLY A 54 -10.41 2.34 -23.81
C GLY A 54 -10.93 3.22 -22.67
N SER A 55 -11.11 2.67 -21.47
CA SER A 55 -11.68 3.39 -20.32
C SER A 55 -10.63 3.80 -19.30
N LEU A 56 -9.39 3.29 -19.39
CA LEU A 56 -8.34 3.52 -18.41
C LEU A 56 -7.25 4.44 -18.98
N GLU A 57 -6.99 5.53 -18.28
CA GLU A 57 -5.82 6.37 -18.52
C GLU A 57 -4.55 5.70 -18.00
N ASN A 58 -4.66 5.10 -16.82
CA ASN A 58 -3.54 4.42 -16.15
C ASN A 58 -4.04 3.23 -15.32
N SER A 59 -3.20 2.22 -15.14
CA SER A 59 -3.53 1.08 -14.29
C SER A 59 -2.28 0.45 -13.67
N ARG A 60 -2.50 -0.26 -12.56
CA ARG A 60 -1.55 -1.18 -11.95
C ARG A 60 -2.21 -2.53 -11.79
N LEU A 61 -1.49 -3.58 -12.08
CA LEU A 61 -1.87 -4.95 -11.74
C LEU A 61 -0.69 -5.59 -11.03
N ILE A 62 -0.85 -5.82 -9.75
CA ILE A 62 0.19 -6.36 -8.87
C ILE A 62 -0.25 -7.76 -8.46
N GLU A 63 0.52 -8.76 -8.82
CA GLU A 63 0.35 -10.13 -8.34
C GLU A 63 0.83 -10.20 -6.90
N CYS A 64 0.00 -10.76 -6.02
CA CYS A 64 0.30 -10.91 -4.62
C CYS A 64 -0.02 -12.32 -4.12
N VAL A 65 0.67 -12.77 -3.08
CA VAL A 65 0.32 -13.95 -2.30
C VAL A 65 -0.09 -13.56 -0.87
N ILE A 66 -0.93 -14.37 -0.24
CA ILE A 66 -1.40 -14.11 1.13
C ILE A 66 -0.34 -14.53 2.15
N ASN A 67 0.28 -15.70 1.93
CA ASN A 67 1.33 -16.21 2.79
C ASN A 67 2.68 -16.09 2.06
N LYS A 68 3.66 -15.46 2.68
CA LYS A 68 5.01 -15.40 2.13
C LYS A 68 5.65 -16.78 2.28
N PRO A 69 5.96 -17.48 1.17
CA PRO A 69 6.73 -18.72 1.23
C PRO A 69 8.13 -18.46 1.78
N GLU A 70 8.77 -19.47 2.39
CA GLU A 70 10.15 -19.35 2.90
C GLU A 70 11.15 -19.05 1.77
N ASP A 71 10.90 -19.63 0.58
CA ASP A 71 11.69 -19.46 -0.64
C ASP A 71 11.12 -18.40 -1.59
N TYR A 72 10.31 -17.49 -1.07
CA TYR A 72 9.68 -16.44 -1.88
C TYR A 72 10.76 -15.59 -2.58
N PRO A 73 10.75 -15.52 -3.90
CA PRO A 73 11.74 -14.73 -4.60
C PRO A 73 11.57 -13.26 -4.16
N SER A 74 12.68 -12.67 -3.75
CA SER A 74 12.71 -11.22 -3.60
C SER A 74 12.19 -10.57 -4.88
N PRO A 75 11.49 -9.43 -4.81
CA PRO A 75 11.19 -8.64 -5.99
C PRO A 75 12.43 -8.56 -6.86
N LEU A 76 12.28 -8.69 -8.17
CA LEU A 76 13.40 -8.63 -9.10
C LEU A 76 14.33 -7.49 -8.70
N ASP A 77 15.61 -7.78 -8.53
CA ASP A 77 16.62 -6.76 -8.30
C ASP A 77 16.75 -5.89 -9.57
N ILE A 78 15.96 -4.84 -9.59
CA ILE A 78 15.90 -3.89 -10.71
C ILE A 78 16.75 -2.64 -10.44
N GLY A 79 17.64 -2.74 -9.45
CA GLY A 79 18.52 -1.66 -9.03
C GLY A 79 17.83 -0.64 -8.09
N GLU A 80 18.61 0.32 -7.63
CA GLU A 80 18.10 1.39 -6.78
C GLU A 80 17.07 2.24 -7.53
N PRO A 81 15.93 2.59 -6.88
CA PRO A 81 14.94 3.45 -7.51
C PRO A 81 15.55 4.82 -7.80
N THR A 82 15.19 5.40 -8.92
CA THR A 82 15.56 6.77 -9.23
C THR A 82 14.89 7.73 -8.23
N GLU A 83 15.50 8.89 -7.92
CA GLU A 83 14.95 9.88 -6.98
C GLU A 83 13.47 10.22 -7.23
N ARG A 84 13.05 10.25 -8.49
CA ARG A 84 11.65 10.50 -8.88
C ARG A 84 10.66 9.44 -8.42
N LEU A 85 11.11 8.24 -8.04
CA LEU A 85 10.29 7.11 -7.61
C LEU A 85 10.20 7.01 -6.09
N ILE A 86 11.10 7.67 -5.37
CA ILE A 86 11.10 7.71 -3.91
C ILE A 86 9.94 8.60 -3.44
N GLY A 87 8.83 7.96 -3.09
CA GLY A 87 7.59 8.63 -2.71
C GLY A 87 7.38 8.76 -1.20
N ASN A 88 8.45 8.65 -0.42
CA ASN A 88 8.39 8.72 1.05
C ASN A 88 8.19 10.15 1.59
N ALA A 89 8.16 11.15 0.71
CA ALA A 89 7.90 12.53 1.10
C ALA A 89 6.52 12.61 1.78
N HIS A 90 6.54 12.74 3.09
CA HIS A 90 5.34 13.09 3.85
C HIS A 90 4.77 14.38 3.27
N ALA A 91 3.51 14.33 2.90
CA ALA A 91 2.80 15.45 2.31
C ALA A 91 2.49 16.58 3.33
N ASN A 92 3.41 16.82 4.27
CA ASN A 92 3.27 17.89 5.25
C ASN A 92 3.29 19.24 4.53
N GLY A 93 2.11 19.85 4.41
CA GLY A 93 1.93 21.17 3.82
C GLY A 93 1.55 21.21 2.35
N ASP A 94 1.43 20.08 1.67
CA ASP A 94 0.95 20.06 0.29
C ASP A 94 -0.59 20.04 0.20
N GLU A 95 -1.13 20.36 -0.96
CA GLU A 95 -2.58 20.39 -1.23
C GLU A 95 -3.29 19.04 -0.97
N ARG A 96 -2.56 17.94 -1.03
CA ARG A 96 -3.08 16.59 -0.75
C ARG A 96 -3.47 16.44 0.73
N MET A 97 -2.59 16.88 1.64
CA MET A 97 -2.89 16.86 3.08
C MET A 97 -3.97 17.87 3.45
N LYS A 98 -4.02 19.00 2.77
CA LYS A 98 -5.13 19.95 2.90
C LYS A 98 -6.44 19.31 2.48
N SER A 99 -6.50 18.76 1.27
CA SER A 99 -7.67 18.05 0.77
C SER A 99 -8.10 16.89 1.69
N PHE A 100 -7.14 16.16 2.27
CA PHE A 100 -7.42 15.11 3.25
C PHE A 100 -8.05 15.68 4.54
N ARG A 101 -7.56 16.82 5.04
CA ARG A 101 -8.09 17.48 6.24
C ARG A 101 -9.48 18.06 6.07
N ASP A 102 -9.79 18.54 4.86
CA ASP A 102 -11.06 19.22 4.54
C ASP A 102 -12.23 18.24 4.34
N ARG A 103 -11.96 16.92 4.33
CA ARG A 103 -13.01 15.90 4.20
C ARG A 103 -13.65 15.56 5.54
N ASP A 104 -14.82 14.91 5.47
CA ASP A 104 -15.56 14.46 6.64
C ASP A 104 -14.66 13.67 7.60
N ALA A 105 -14.47 14.23 8.79
CA ALA A 105 -13.55 13.71 9.81
C ALA A 105 -14.03 12.40 10.44
N GLU A 106 -15.32 12.18 10.51
CA GLU A 106 -15.93 11.03 11.17
C GLU A 106 -16.13 9.84 10.22
N GLN A 107 -15.87 10.03 8.93
CA GLN A 107 -16.01 8.94 7.95
C GLN A 107 -14.98 7.83 8.20
N PRO A 108 -15.43 6.54 8.31
CA PRO A 108 -14.52 5.40 8.28
C PRO A 108 -13.73 5.34 6.98
N ILE A 109 -12.45 5.01 7.08
CA ILE A 109 -11.55 4.95 5.94
C ILE A 109 -10.72 3.67 5.93
N PHE A 110 -10.27 3.30 4.74
CA PHE A 110 -9.20 2.35 4.54
C PHE A 110 -7.98 3.06 3.96
N MET A 111 -6.80 2.65 4.43
CA MET A 111 -5.53 3.10 3.89
C MET A 111 -4.82 1.92 3.21
N LEU A 112 -4.74 1.95 1.87
CA LEU A 112 -3.87 1.03 1.15
C LEU A 112 -2.43 1.50 1.30
N ASN A 113 -1.59 0.61 1.77
CA ASN A 113 -0.16 0.78 1.86
C ASN A 113 0.53 -0.14 0.85
N LEU A 114 1.42 0.43 0.05
CA LEU A 114 2.41 -0.29 -0.72
C LEU A 114 3.77 0.13 -0.17
N ILE A 115 4.59 -0.82 0.23
CA ILE A 115 5.86 -0.57 0.93
C ILE A 115 6.99 -1.26 0.18
N ARG A 116 8.05 -0.52 -0.09
CA ARG A 116 9.36 -1.02 -0.47
C ARG A 116 10.33 -0.74 0.67
N CYS A 117 11.00 -1.77 1.14
CA CYS A 117 11.93 -1.67 2.25
C CYS A 117 13.34 -1.31 1.74
N LYS A 118 14.14 -0.71 2.61
CA LYS A 118 15.57 -0.55 2.39
C LYS A 118 16.27 -1.90 2.50
N ALA A 119 17.44 -2.04 1.91
CA ALA A 119 18.27 -3.24 2.09
C ALA A 119 18.74 -3.35 3.56
N GLU A 120 19.06 -2.20 4.16
CA GLU A 120 19.44 -2.05 5.57
C GLU A 120 18.78 -0.81 6.14
N THR A 121 18.40 -0.87 7.42
CA THR A 121 17.78 0.27 8.12
C THR A 121 18.77 1.41 8.33
N ASP A 122 18.25 2.65 8.34
CA ASP A 122 19.05 3.80 8.72
C ASP A 122 19.50 3.68 10.20
N PRO A 123 20.70 4.12 10.53
CA PRO A 123 21.20 4.05 11.90
C PRO A 123 20.51 5.06 12.84
N GLY A 124 20.62 4.80 14.14
CA GLY A 124 20.26 5.77 15.19
C GLY A 124 18.83 5.65 15.74
N VAL A 125 18.08 4.60 15.35
CA VAL A 125 16.73 4.34 15.86
C VAL A 125 16.62 2.99 16.61
N GLY A 126 17.75 2.38 16.93
CA GLY A 126 17.80 1.07 17.60
C GLY A 126 17.56 -0.13 16.67
N LEU A 127 17.64 0.09 15.38
CA LEU A 127 17.50 -0.93 14.32
C LEU A 127 18.80 -1.12 13.52
N ASP A 128 19.92 -0.62 14.03
CA ASP A 128 21.19 -0.53 13.32
C ASP A 128 21.65 -1.90 12.78
N GLY A 129 21.96 -1.96 11.49
CA GLY A 129 22.38 -3.17 10.79
C GLY A 129 21.28 -4.22 10.55
N MET A 130 20.03 -3.85 10.78
CA MET A 130 18.88 -4.72 10.54
C MET A 130 18.45 -4.63 9.07
N ASP A 131 17.97 -5.74 8.50
CA ASP A 131 17.26 -5.75 7.23
C ASP A 131 16.04 -4.84 7.29
N GLY A 132 15.81 -4.04 6.24
CA GLY A 132 14.72 -3.07 6.20
C GLY A 132 13.33 -3.69 6.35
N GLY A 133 13.12 -4.91 5.83
CA GLY A 133 11.88 -5.64 6.03
C GLY A 133 11.67 -6.05 7.49
N ALA A 134 12.74 -6.48 8.17
CA ALA A 134 12.72 -6.77 9.60
C ALA A 134 12.50 -5.50 10.43
N GLY A 135 13.15 -4.39 10.06
CA GLY A 135 12.92 -3.09 10.68
C GLY A 135 11.48 -2.59 10.51
N TYR A 136 10.89 -2.79 9.33
CA TYR A 136 9.49 -2.47 9.09
C TYR A 136 8.52 -3.37 9.87
N GLN A 137 8.89 -4.64 10.10
CA GLN A 137 8.12 -5.52 10.99
C GLN A 137 8.14 -4.99 12.44
N ALA A 138 9.31 -4.55 12.94
CA ALA A 138 9.44 -3.93 14.26
C ALA A 138 8.54 -2.67 14.39
N TYR A 139 8.45 -1.86 13.33
CA TYR A 139 7.46 -0.77 13.27
C TYR A 139 6.02 -1.30 13.38
N GLY A 140 5.67 -2.34 12.64
CA GLY A 140 4.34 -2.96 12.69
C GLY A 140 3.97 -3.46 14.09
N ASP A 141 4.91 -4.13 14.76
CA ASP A 141 4.73 -4.63 16.13
C ASP A 141 4.56 -3.49 17.14
N ALA A 142 5.28 -2.39 16.95
CA ALA A 142 5.11 -1.18 17.76
C ALA A 142 3.74 -0.53 17.51
N MET A 143 3.27 -0.47 16.27
CA MET A 143 1.92 0.05 15.93
C MET A 143 0.82 -0.79 16.56
N GLU A 144 0.94 -2.12 16.52
CA GLU A 144 -0.02 -3.02 17.15
C GLU A 144 -0.07 -2.81 18.66
N ARG A 145 1.09 -2.75 19.31
CA ARG A 145 1.20 -2.56 20.76
C ARG A 145 0.68 -1.21 21.23
N ASP A 146 1.01 -0.13 20.51
CA ASP A 146 0.85 1.24 21.01
C ASP A 146 -0.46 1.89 20.52
N TYR A 147 -1.03 1.42 19.40
CA TYR A 147 -2.14 2.13 18.72
C TYR A 147 -3.33 1.25 18.32
N HIS A 148 -3.22 -0.08 18.35
CA HIS A 148 -4.30 -0.95 17.88
C HIS A 148 -5.62 -0.68 18.62
N GLU A 149 -5.59 -0.76 19.95
CA GLU A 149 -6.79 -0.57 20.79
C GLU A 149 -7.22 0.89 20.85
N ASP A 150 -6.28 1.80 21.10
CA ASP A 150 -6.57 3.22 21.34
C ASP A 150 -7.12 3.93 20.10
N VAL A 151 -6.63 3.56 18.93
CA VAL A 151 -7.07 4.13 17.63
C VAL A 151 -8.22 3.34 17.03
N GLY A 152 -8.39 2.07 17.42
CA GLY A 152 -9.37 1.16 16.84
C GLY A 152 -9.05 0.78 15.40
N MET A 153 -7.76 0.73 15.06
CA MET A 153 -7.31 0.32 13.73
C MET A 153 -7.27 -1.20 13.61
N SER A 154 -7.34 -1.70 12.38
CA SER A 154 -7.13 -3.12 12.06
C SER A 154 -6.50 -3.28 10.69
N VAL A 155 -5.87 -4.44 10.46
CA VAL A 155 -5.27 -4.79 9.16
C VAL A 155 -6.04 -5.98 8.57
N PRO A 156 -7.20 -5.75 7.92
CA PRO A 156 -8.04 -6.82 7.39
C PRO A 156 -7.35 -7.64 6.29
N TRP A 157 -6.44 -7.03 5.54
CA TRP A 157 -5.70 -7.71 4.48
C TRP A 157 -4.24 -7.30 4.47
N LYS A 158 -3.36 -8.32 4.38
CA LYS A 158 -1.93 -8.20 4.16
C LYS A 158 -1.53 -9.16 3.04
N PHE A 159 -0.76 -8.67 2.10
CA PHE A 159 -0.30 -9.39 0.91
C PHE A 159 1.19 -9.20 0.73
N TYR A 160 1.81 -10.16 0.05
CA TYR A 160 3.20 -10.09 -0.38
C TYR A 160 3.24 -10.00 -1.91
N PRO A 161 3.55 -8.83 -2.48
CA PRO A 161 3.68 -8.66 -3.91
C PRO A 161 4.76 -9.55 -4.51
N CYS A 162 4.45 -10.18 -5.65
CA CYS A 162 5.38 -11.04 -6.38
C CYS A 162 5.89 -10.37 -7.65
N ALA A 163 4.99 -9.66 -8.33
CA ALA A 163 5.30 -9.02 -9.59
C ALA A 163 4.34 -7.87 -9.89
N THR A 164 4.85 -6.84 -10.52
CA THR A 164 4.03 -5.83 -11.21
C THR A 164 3.79 -6.30 -12.63
N ILE A 165 2.59 -6.85 -12.89
CA ILE A 165 2.20 -7.38 -14.21
C ILE A 165 1.86 -6.25 -15.17
N ILE A 166 1.16 -5.22 -14.67
CA ILE A 166 0.86 -3.98 -15.41
C ILE A 166 1.34 -2.81 -14.58
N GLY A 167 2.23 -2.01 -15.14
CA GLY A 167 2.82 -0.84 -14.51
C GLY A 167 4.29 -0.65 -14.90
N PRO A 168 4.96 0.35 -14.37
CA PRO A 168 6.41 0.51 -14.51
C PRO A 168 7.15 -0.68 -13.90
N GLN A 169 8.17 -1.19 -14.60
CA GLN A 169 8.94 -2.36 -14.15
C GLN A 169 9.74 -2.07 -12.87
N ASP A 170 10.12 -0.83 -12.66
CA ASP A 170 10.84 -0.35 -11.50
C ASP A 170 9.93 -0.04 -10.27
N GLU A 171 8.61 -0.18 -10.43
CA GLU A 171 7.63 -0.05 -9.35
C GLU A 171 7.41 -1.42 -8.68
N GLN A 172 8.29 -1.74 -7.73
CA GLN A 172 8.27 -3.01 -6.99
C GLN A 172 8.00 -2.79 -5.51
N TRP A 173 7.32 -3.74 -4.89
CA TRP A 173 6.87 -3.64 -3.51
C TRP A 173 7.16 -4.91 -2.73
N ASP A 174 7.58 -4.78 -1.47
CA ASP A 174 7.81 -5.91 -0.57
C ASP A 174 6.56 -6.30 0.21
N GLN A 175 5.71 -5.32 0.50
CA GLN A 175 4.46 -5.52 1.22
C GLN A 175 3.34 -4.66 0.65
N ALA A 176 2.14 -5.22 0.64
CA ALA A 176 0.89 -4.51 0.35
C ALA A 176 -0.13 -4.86 1.44
N PHE A 177 -0.76 -3.87 2.06
CA PHE A 177 -1.76 -4.13 3.09
C PHE A 177 -2.77 -3.00 3.19
N LEU A 178 -3.95 -3.35 3.66
CA LEU A 178 -5.03 -2.43 3.90
C LEU A 178 -5.21 -2.25 5.40
N VAL A 179 -5.17 -1.00 5.87
CA VAL A 179 -5.46 -0.65 7.27
C VAL A 179 -6.82 0.01 7.32
N SER A 180 -7.69 -0.50 8.17
CA SER A 180 -8.99 0.10 8.49
C SER A 180 -8.83 1.04 9.68
N TYR A 181 -9.43 2.21 9.58
CA TYR A 181 -9.58 3.17 10.69
C TYR A 181 -11.06 3.49 10.89
N PRO A 182 -11.51 3.60 12.15
CA PRO A 182 -12.91 3.92 12.46
C PRO A 182 -13.32 5.30 11.93
N SER A 183 -12.38 6.20 11.78
CA SER A 183 -12.61 7.50 11.17
C SER A 183 -11.32 8.12 10.62
N ARG A 184 -11.45 9.07 9.70
CA ARG A 184 -10.32 9.89 9.24
C ARG A 184 -9.67 10.68 10.38
N LYS A 185 -10.47 11.12 11.34
CA LYS A 185 -10.01 11.79 12.55
C LYS A 185 -9.09 10.89 13.39
N ALA A 186 -9.45 9.62 13.58
CA ALA A 186 -8.63 8.65 14.29
C ALA A 186 -7.23 8.50 13.65
N PHE A 187 -7.17 8.28 12.34
CA PHE A 187 -5.91 8.26 11.60
C PHE A 187 -5.12 9.56 11.77
N ARG A 188 -5.78 10.72 11.57
CA ARG A 188 -5.11 12.01 11.67
C ARG A 188 -4.55 12.26 13.07
N ASN A 189 -5.31 11.96 14.11
CA ASN A 189 -4.86 12.13 15.49
C ASN A 189 -3.63 11.28 15.77
N MET A 190 -3.63 10.01 15.32
CA MET A 190 -2.48 9.12 15.44
C MET A 190 -1.23 9.70 14.78
N VAL A 191 -1.29 10.07 13.51
CA VAL A 191 -0.09 10.55 12.77
C VAL A 191 0.38 11.94 13.19
N THR A 192 -0.42 12.69 13.93
CA THR A 192 -0.04 13.98 14.49
C THR A 192 0.35 13.91 15.97
N ASP A 193 0.16 12.75 16.58
CA ASP A 193 0.58 12.49 17.96
C ASP A 193 2.10 12.60 18.11
N SER A 194 2.55 13.21 19.20
CA SER A 194 3.97 13.41 19.43
C SER A 194 4.73 12.10 19.65
N SER A 195 4.13 11.13 20.34
CA SER A 195 4.72 9.82 20.61
C SER A 195 4.90 9.03 19.31
N TYR A 196 3.90 9.08 18.41
CA TYR A 196 4.03 8.50 17.07
C TYR A 196 5.20 9.10 16.31
N ARG A 197 5.31 10.44 16.29
CA ARG A 197 6.32 11.16 15.51
C ARG A 197 7.75 10.97 16.00
N THR A 198 7.92 10.87 17.31
CA THR A 198 9.25 10.70 17.92
C THR A 198 9.63 9.25 18.17
N GLY A 199 8.72 8.31 17.94
CA GLY A 199 8.91 6.87 18.12
C GLY A 199 8.62 6.10 16.83
N ASN A 200 7.39 5.66 16.66
CA ASN A 200 7.00 4.72 15.59
C ASN A 200 7.29 5.25 14.18
N GLN A 201 7.08 6.54 13.93
CA GLN A 201 7.40 7.12 12.63
C GLN A 201 8.89 7.00 12.29
N LEU A 202 9.78 7.16 13.27
CA LEU A 202 11.22 7.03 13.04
C LEU A 202 11.62 5.61 12.65
N LEU A 203 11.01 4.59 13.28
CA LEU A 203 11.23 3.18 12.90
C LEU A 203 10.79 2.94 11.45
N ARG A 204 9.62 3.47 11.07
CA ARG A 204 9.12 3.39 9.71
C ARG A 204 10.07 4.05 8.72
N ASP A 205 10.47 5.28 8.98
CA ASP A 205 11.28 6.09 8.05
C ASP A 205 12.70 5.51 7.90
N ALA A 206 13.24 4.91 8.96
CA ALA A 206 14.51 4.19 8.90
C ALA A 206 14.46 2.92 8.03
N SER A 207 13.29 2.30 7.90
CA SER A 207 13.11 0.99 7.24
C SER A 207 12.59 1.09 5.80
N VAL A 208 11.92 2.19 5.43
CA VAL A 208 11.17 2.31 4.17
C VAL A 208 11.96 3.10 3.13
N LEU A 209 12.19 2.47 1.99
CA LEU A 209 12.81 3.09 0.81
C LEU A 209 11.78 3.88 0.00
N ASP A 210 10.64 3.26 -0.31
CA ASP A 210 9.54 3.89 -1.05
C ASP A 210 8.18 3.44 -0.50
N SER A 211 7.17 4.27 -0.63
CA SER A 211 5.83 3.92 -0.20
C SER A 211 4.72 4.65 -0.95
N ARG A 212 3.55 4.00 -0.96
CA ARG A 212 2.28 4.63 -1.34
C ARG A 212 1.31 4.48 -0.18
N LEU A 213 0.64 5.57 0.14
CA LEU A 213 -0.46 5.59 1.10
C LEU A 213 -1.66 6.22 0.43
N ILE A 214 -2.68 5.41 0.18
CA ILE A 214 -3.85 5.80 -0.59
C ILE A 214 -5.08 5.65 0.28
N GLU A 215 -5.77 6.77 0.55
CA GLU A 215 -7.06 6.76 1.22
C GLU A 215 -8.13 6.20 0.30
N THR A 216 -8.89 5.27 0.82
CA THR A 216 -10.03 4.67 0.14
C THR A 216 -11.23 4.56 1.08
N THR A 217 -12.40 4.40 0.51
CA THR A 217 -13.63 4.06 1.24
C THR A 217 -14.20 2.77 0.69
N PRO A 218 -14.93 1.99 1.51
CA PRO A 218 -15.64 0.82 0.98
C PRO A 218 -16.50 1.25 -0.20
N ALA A 219 -16.46 0.49 -1.29
CA ALA A 219 -17.47 0.67 -2.33
C ALA A 219 -18.83 0.31 -1.73
N ILE A 220 -19.78 1.16 -1.93
CA ILE A 220 -21.17 0.86 -1.57
C ILE A 220 -21.58 -0.35 -2.41
N ARG A 221 -22.01 -1.42 -1.74
CA ARG A 221 -22.57 -2.61 -2.39
C ARG A 221 -23.94 -2.29 -2.96
#